data_715a1801c539abdd772a3cc39ff5bf53
#
_entry.id   715a1801c539abdd772a3cc39ff5bf53
#
_cell.length_a   1.000
_cell.length_b   1.000
_cell.length_c   1.000
_cell.angle_alpha   90.00
_cell.angle_beta   90.00
_cell.angle_gamma   90.00
#
_symmetry.space_group_name_H-M   'P 1'
#
loop_
_entity.id
_entity.type
_entity.pdbx_description
1 polymer ?
#
loop_
_entity_poly.entity_id
_entity_poly.type
_entity_poly.pdbx_seq_one_letter_code
_entity_poly.pdbx_strand_id
1 'polypeptide(L)'
;CFRRRVFEDFLKFSGIYWKNAFSVLKCKQLYETKILSGLDIRKEARKMRQKKRGERRVKRSIDETQTMEITLEKRIPTTRYRPDHQTGLTAQQVQEHRMHGWTNQPVDPPSKTTKEIIQENVFTYFNLIFLVLAVLLCLVGSFRDLTFLPVIVLNTLIGIIQETRAKKVLDNLTMLNAPHAMVIRDGKKSQINAEDLVIDDIVIFEAGNQVCADAEVCAGEVQVNESLLTGESDEITKRKGDQLMSGSFIVSGQCHARLDKVGADSYISRLTLEAKAMQNTEQSEMIRSLDKLVKWVGVAIIPIGIILFIQAFVFQGEGFRSSVTSMIAAVIGMIPE
;
A
#
# COMPACT_ATOMS: atom_id res chain seq x y z
N CYS A 1 2.04 -43.02 41.68
CA CYS A 1 2.36 -44.35 41.10
C CYS A 1 2.52 -44.36 39.58
N PHE A 2 1.93 -43.42 38.87
CA PHE A 2 1.96 -43.41 37.37
C PHE A 2 3.30 -42.94 36.77
N ARG A 3 4.03 -42.06 37.43
CA ARG A 3 5.31 -41.51 36.94
C ARG A 3 6.50 -42.48 37.00
N ARG A 4 6.43 -43.51 37.85
CA ARG A 4 7.55 -44.47 38.04
C ARG A 4 7.55 -45.56 36.97
N ARG A 5 6.37 -45.93 36.46
CA ARG A 5 6.24 -46.99 35.41
C ARG A 5 6.71 -46.49 34.03
N VAL A 6 6.44 -45.25 33.70
CA VAL A 6 6.86 -44.68 32.41
C VAL A 6 8.39 -44.49 32.35
N PHE A 7 9.04 -44.28 33.49
CA PHE A 7 10.50 -44.12 33.55
C PHE A 7 11.24 -45.47 33.47
N GLU A 8 10.66 -46.54 34.02
CA GLU A 8 11.24 -47.89 33.93
C GLU A 8 11.08 -48.50 32.52
N ASP A 9 10.01 -48.23 31.82
CA ASP A 9 9.83 -48.64 30.43
C ASP A 9 10.74 -47.87 29.47
N PHE A 10 11.07 -46.59 29.77
CA PHE A 10 12.05 -45.79 29.02
C PHE A 10 13.49 -46.31 29.20
N LEU A 11 13.84 -46.81 30.39
CA LEU A 11 15.15 -47.37 30.65
C LEU A 11 15.34 -48.80 30.06
N LYS A 12 14.28 -49.59 29.93
CA LYS A 12 14.31 -50.86 29.21
C LYS A 12 14.48 -50.70 27.71
N PHE A 13 13.97 -49.61 27.13
CA PHE A 13 14.15 -49.29 25.70
C PHE A 13 15.56 -48.79 25.39
N SER A 14 16.29 -48.22 26.37
CA SER A 14 17.66 -47.73 26.18
C SER A 14 18.73 -48.82 26.26
N GLY A 15 18.40 -50.01 26.82
CA GLY A 15 19.36 -51.10 27.01
C GLY A 15 19.73 -51.90 25.75
N ILE A 16 19.02 -51.72 24.64
CA ILE A 16 19.27 -52.44 23.36
C ILE A 16 20.26 -51.70 22.45
N TYR A 17 20.61 -50.45 22.76
CA TYR A 17 21.39 -49.59 21.85
C TYR A 17 22.90 -49.49 22.13
N TRP A 18 23.45 -50.20 23.12
CA TRP A 18 24.87 -50.11 23.48
C TRP A 18 25.82 -51.06 22.74
N LYS A 19 25.34 -51.82 21.75
CA LYS A 19 26.22 -52.75 20.98
C LYS A 19 26.76 -52.20 19.66
N ASN A 20 26.45 -50.95 19.27
CA ASN A 20 26.95 -50.35 18.04
C ASN A 20 27.57 -48.96 18.21
N ALA A 21 28.38 -48.75 19.24
CA ALA A 21 29.10 -47.49 19.50
C ALA A 21 30.00 -47.06 18.32
N PHE A 22 30.46 -47.97 17.48
CA PHE A 22 31.28 -47.64 16.28
C PHE A 22 30.47 -47.17 15.09
N SER A 23 29.20 -47.55 15.01
CA SER A 23 28.31 -47.07 13.94
C SER A 23 27.79 -45.67 14.20
N VAL A 24 27.66 -45.30 15.48
CA VAL A 24 27.14 -43.96 15.89
C VAL A 24 28.18 -42.82 15.63
N LEU A 25 29.46 -43.12 15.74
CA LEU A 25 30.53 -42.16 15.43
C LEU A 25 30.63 -41.85 13.92
N LYS A 26 30.44 -42.86 13.06
CA LYS A 26 30.35 -42.66 11.61
C LYS A 26 29.08 -41.91 11.19
N CYS A 27 27.95 -42.20 11.85
CA CYS A 27 26.71 -41.43 11.63
C CYS A 27 26.82 -39.99 12.12
N LYS A 28 27.52 -39.71 13.24
CA LYS A 28 27.72 -38.35 13.73
C LYS A 28 28.59 -37.52 12.79
N GLN A 29 29.66 -38.11 12.23
CA GLN A 29 30.49 -37.42 11.24
C GLN A 29 29.76 -37.17 9.90
N LEU A 30 28.93 -38.13 9.46
CA LEU A 30 28.05 -37.96 8.28
C LEU A 30 26.90 -36.98 8.54
N TYR A 31 26.43 -36.89 9.79
CA TYR A 31 25.39 -35.96 10.19
C TYR A 31 25.92 -34.50 10.26
N GLU A 32 27.13 -34.31 10.80
CA GLU A 32 27.80 -33.01 10.84
C GLU A 32 28.15 -32.50 9.43
N THR A 33 28.64 -33.36 8.53
CA THR A 33 28.89 -32.97 7.14
C THR A 33 27.59 -32.68 6.37
N LYS A 34 26.49 -33.38 6.62
CA LYS A 34 25.19 -33.08 6.03
C LYS A 34 24.57 -31.79 6.60
N ILE A 35 24.78 -31.49 7.88
CA ILE A 35 24.30 -30.25 8.51
C ILE A 35 25.10 -29.07 7.99
N LEU A 36 26.42 -29.19 7.84
CA LEU A 36 27.28 -28.14 7.27
C LEU A 36 26.95 -27.87 5.79
N SER A 37 26.74 -28.92 4.98
CA SER A 37 26.28 -28.76 3.61
C SER A 37 24.86 -28.17 3.51
N GLY A 38 23.97 -28.54 4.44
CA GLY A 38 22.62 -27.97 4.54
C GLY A 38 22.60 -26.51 5.00
N LEU A 39 23.57 -26.09 5.81
CA LEU A 39 23.75 -24.68 6.23
C LEU A 39 24.27 -23.81 5.10
N ASP A 40 25.18 -24.33 4.25
CA ASP A 40 25.67 -23.62 3.07
C ASP A 40 24.59 -23.49 1.99
N ILE A 41 23.81 -24.54 1.75
CA ILE A 41 22.65 -24.50 0.84
C ILE A 41 21.60 -23.50 1.34
N ARG A 42 21.38 -23.43 2.66
CA ARG A 42 20.46 -22.44 3.23
C ARG A 42 21.00 -21.00 3.15
N LYS A 43 22.31 -20.80 3.28
CA LYS A 43 22.96 -19.48 3.09
C LYS A 43 22.90 -19.05 1.62
N GLU A 44 23.16 -19.93 0.70
CA GLU A 44 23.03 -19.65 -0.74
C GLU A 44 21.58 -19.41 -1.16
N ALA A 45 20.64 -20.21 -0.66
CA ALA A 45 19.21 -19.99 -0.88
C ALA A 45 18.72 -18.65 -0.30
N ARG A 46 19.27 -18.21 0.86
CA ARG A 46 19.00 -16.86 1.39
C ARG A 46 19.59 -15.76 0.53
N LYS A 47 20.84 -15.91 0.03
CA LYS A 47 21.47 -14.97 -0.90
C LYS A 47 20.70 -14.88 -2.21
N MET A 48 20.27 -16.01 -2.78
CA MET A 48 19.45 -16.02 -3.99
C MET A 48 18.05 -15.40 -3.78
N ARG A 49 17.43 -15.62 -2.61
CA ARG A 49 16.15 -14.98 -2.26
C ARG A 49 16.31 -13.47 -2.06
N GLN A 50 17.43 -13.02 -1.47
CA GLN A 50 17.73 -11.60 -1.34
C GLN A 50 18.02 -10.96 -2.71
N LYS A 51 18.76 -11.63 -3.60
CA LYS A 51 19.02 -11.19 -4.97
C LYS A 51 17.71 -11.08 -5.78
N LYS A 52 16.86 -12.11 -5.76
CA LYS A 52 15.54 -12.08 -6.42
C LYS A 52 14.59 -11.02 -5.82
N ARG A 53 14.71 -10.73 -4.51
CA ARG A 53 13.97 -9.63 -3.88
C ARG A 53 14.48 -8.26 -4.33
N GLY A 54 15.81 -8.11 -4.49
CA GLY A 54 16.44 -6.92 -5.06
C GLY A 54 16.00 -6.71 -6.51
N GLU A 55 16.08 -7.75 -7.34
CA GLU A 55 15.66 -7.71 -8.74
C GLU A 55 14.15 -7.38 -8.90
N ARG A 56 13.29 -7.93 -8.03
CA ARG A 56 11.85 -7.58 -8.02
C ARG A 56 11.60 -6.14 -7.56
N ARG A 57 12.41 -5.61 -6.62
CA ARG A 57 12.33 -4.20 -6.19
C ARG A 57 12.75 -3.26 -7.31
N VAL A 58 13.87 -3.55 -7.97
CA VAL A 58 14.35 -2.77 -9.11
C VAL A 58 13.34 -2.81 -10.26
N LYS A 59 12.77 -3.99 -10.56
CA LYS A 59 11.75 -4.13 -11.61
C LYS A 59 10.47 -3.36 -11.27
N ARG A 60 10.04 -3.34 -9.99
CA ARG A 60 8.86 -2.58 -9.53
C ARG A 60 9.11 -1.07 -9.57
N SER A 61 10.30 -0.63 -9.16
CA SER A 61 10.74 0.76 -9.29
C SER A 61 10.81 1.19 -10.77
N ILE A 62 11.28 0.31 -11.66
CA ILE A 62 11.30 0.57 -13.11
C ILE A 62 9.87 0.62 -13.67
N ASP A 63 8.97 -0.29 -13.26
CA ASP A 63 7.56 -0.27 -13.67
C ASP A 63 6.83 0.99 -13.17
N GLU A 64 7.10 1.43 -11.94
CA GLU A 64 6.55 2.69 -11.37
C GLU A 64 7.11 3.92 -12.09
N THR A 65 8.42 3.93 -12.40
CA THR A 65 9.04 5.00 -13.20
C THR A 65 8.51 5.00 -14.63
N GLN A 66 8.31 3.84 -15.25
CA GLN A 66 7.69 3.73 -16.57
C GLN A 66 6.22 4.15 -16.56
N THR A 67 5.47 3.88 -15.49
CA THR A 67 4.09 4.35 -15.34
C THR A 67 4.05 5.87 -15.20
N MET A 68 5.02 6.45 -14.53
CA MET A 68 5.18 7.91 -14.42
C MET A 68 5.60 8.54 -15.76
N GLU A 69 6.54 7.93 -16.48
CA GLU A 69 6.91 8.34 -17.85
C GLU A 69 5.73 8.20 -18.82
N ILE A 70 4.95 7.11 -18.76
CA ILE A 70 3.74 6.92 -19.58
C ILE A 70 2.68 7.98 -19.26
N THR A 71 2.57 8.44 -18.01
CA THR A 71 1.63 9.51 -17.63
C THR A 71 2.13 10.86 -18.14
N LEU A 72 3.43 11.09 -18.18
CA LEU A 72 4.05 12.28 -18.75
C LEU A 72 4.04 12.25 -20.29
N GLU A 73 4.26 11.08 -20.90
CA GLU A 73 4.19 10.90 -22.37
C GLU A 73 2.79 11.09 -22.96
N LYS A 74 1.73 11.00 -22.14
CA LYS A 74 0.36 11.28 -22.59
C LYS A 74 0.06 12.74 -22.83
N ARG A 75 0.96 13.65 -22.42
CA ARG A 75 0.78 15.06 -22.67
C ARG A 75 1.27 15.42 -24.06
N ILE A 76 0.39 15.94 -24.87
CA ILE A 76 0.73 16.41 -26.21
C ILE A 76 1.47 17.75 -26.04
N PRO A 77 2.64 17.95 -26.68
CA PRO A 77 3.30 19.25 -26.66
C PRO A 77 2.34 20.35 -27.08
N THR A 78 2.21 21.39 -26.27
CA THR A 78 1.32 22.51 -26.54
C THR A 78 2.12 23.80 -26.67
N THR A 79 1.55 24.75 -27.37
CA THR A 79 2.12 26.10 -27.48
C THR A 79 2.01 26.77 -26.13
N ARG A 80 3.13 27.31 -25.60
CA ARG A 80 3.12 28.08 -24.37
C ARG A 80 2.66 29.50 -24.69
N TYR A 81 1.66 29.96 -23.93
CA TYR A 81 1.11 31.30 -24.05
C TYR A 81 1.72 32.23 -23.00
N ARG A 82 1.86 33.50 -23.34
CA ARG A 82 2.25 34.56 -22.40
C ARG A 82 1.14 35.63 -22.36
N PRO A 83 -0.01 35.29 -21.77
CA PRO A 83 -1.11 36.23 -21.69
C PRO A 83 -0.72 37.44 -20.84
N ASP A 84 -1.32 38.58 -21.13
CA ASP A 84 -1.19 39.75 -20.28
C ASP A 84 -1.89 39.50 -18.94
N HIS A 85 -1.31 39.98 -17.85
CA HIS A 85 -1.80 39.79 -16.48
C HIS A 85 -3.19 40.38 -16.23
N GLN A 86 -3.72 41.21 -17.11
CA GLN A 86 -5.06 41.80 -17.02
C GLN A 86 -6.11 41.03 -17.82
N THR A 87 -5.74 40.44 -18.92
CA THR A 87 -6.68 39.72 -19.81
C THR A 87 -6.70 38.21 -19.59
N GLY A 88 -5.56 37.62 -19.23
CA GLY A 88 -5.44 36.19 -19.06
C GLY A 88 -5.59 35.38 -20.36
N LEU A 89 -5.79 34.08 -20.25
CA LEU A 89 -6.04 33.17 -21.36
C LEU A 89 -7.44 33.33 -21.92
N THR A 90 -7.59 33.13 -23.24
CA THR A 90 -8.92 33.02 -23.88
C THR A 90 -9.54 31.66 -23.63
N ALA A 91 -10.88 31.54 -23.69
CA ALA A 91 -11.59 30.27 -23.53
C ALA A 91 -11.09 29.21 -24.51
N GLN A 92 -10.72 29.59 -25.73
CA GLN A 92 -10.18 28.65 -26.72
C GLN A 92 -8.80 28.08 -26.30
N GLN A 93 -7.90 28.93 -25.81
CA GLN A 93 -6.57 28.50 -25.29
C GLN A 93 -6.70 27.57 -24.07
N VAL A 94 -7.62 27.88 -23.16
CA VAL A 94 -7.92 27.01 -22.01
C VAL A 94 -8.40 25.65 -22.46
N GLN A 95 -9.30 25.60 -23.45
CA GLN A 95 -9.81 24.32 -23.99
C GLN A 95 -8.70 23.51 -24.67
N GLU A 96 -7.80 24.18 -25.40
CA GLU A 96 -6.65 23.53 -26.03
C GLU A 96 -5.72 22.89 -24.96
N HIS A 97 -5.37 23.63 -23.91
CA HIS A 97 -4.57 23.09 -22.81
C HIS A 97 -5.24 21.93 -22.10
N ARG A 98 -6.56 21.97 -21.88
CA ARG A 98 -7.33 20.85 -21.32
C ARG A 98 -7.29 19.61 -22.20
N MET A 99 -7.50 19.74 -23.51
CA MET A 99 -7.45 18.63 -24.46
C MET A 99 -6.05 17.99 -24.53
N HIS A 100 -5.01 18.77 -24.36
CA HIS A 100 -3.63 18.29 -24.34
C HIS A 100 -3.17 17.75 -22.97
N GLY A 101 -4.04 17.76 -21.93
CA GLY A 101 -3.75 17.21 -20.61
C GLY A 101 -2.91 18.11 -19.70
N TRP A 102 -2.80 19.42 -20.02
CA TRP A 102 -2.07 20.40 -19.21
C TRP A 102 -2.95 21.03 -18.13
N THR A 103 -3.57 20.19 -17.31
CA THR A 103 -4.41 20.57 -16.17
C THR A 103 -3.71 20.31 -14.85
N ASN A 104 -4.10 21.05 -13.81
CA ASN A 104 -3.55 20.89 -12.46
C ASN A 104 -4.23 19.77 -11.66
N GLN A 105 -4.52 18.65 -12.31
CA GLN A 105 -5.10 17.50 -11.63
C GLN A 105 -4.07 16.84 -10.72
N PRO A 106 -4.45 16.42 -9.49
CA PRO A 106 -3.57 15.71 -8.60
C PRO A 106 -3.14 14.37 -9.22
N VAL A 107 -1.86 14.02 -9.04
CA VAL A 107 -1.25 12.81 -9.65
C VAL A 107 -1.81 11.53 -9.06
N ASP A 108 -2.25 11.58 -7.82
CA ASP A 108 -2.79 10.44 -7.10
C ASP A 108 -4.08 10.82 -6.38
N PRO A 109 -5.16 10.04 -6.55
CA PRO A 109 -6.35 10.24 -5.73
C PRO A 109 -5.98 9.98 -4.25
N PRO A 110 -6.44 10.85 -3.34
CA PRO A 110 -6.09 10.74 -1.92
C PRO A 110 -6.66 9.49 -1.22
N SER A 111 -7.51 8.73 -1.88
CA SER A 111 -8.21 7.58 -1.30
C SER A 111 -8.26 6.37 -2.23
N LYS A 112 -8.24 5.16 -1.64
CA LYS A 112 -8.41 3.89 -2.38
C LYS A 112 -9.70 3.89 -3.19
N THR A 113 -9.69 3.23 -4.34
CA THR A 113 -10.92 3.04 -5.12
C THR A 113 -11.86 2.03 -4.45
N THR A 114 -13.16 2.16 -4.68
CA THR A 114 -14.15 1.20 -4.14
C THR A 114 -13.86 -0.25 -4.58
N LYS A 115 -13.31 -0.42 -5.78
CA LYS A 115 -12.90 -1.73 -6.30
C LYS A 115 -11.73 -2.33 -5.51
N GLU A 116 -10.74 -1.53 -5.15
CA GLU A 116 -9.61 -1.95 -4.32
C GLU A 116 -10.08 -2.35 -2.92
N ILE A 117 -10.97 -1.56 -2.31
CA ILE A 117 -11.59 -1.86 -1.01
C ILE A 117 -12.25 -3.24 -1.04
N ILE A 118 -13.09 -3.51 -2.04
CA ILE A 118 -13.76 -4.81 -2.18
C ILE A 118 -12.73 -5.93 -2.37
N GLN A 119 -11.74 -5.73 -3.23
CA GLN A 119 -10.73 -6.74 -3.52
C GLN A 119 -9.87 -7.06 -2.29
N GLU A 120 -9.44 -6.07 -1.54
CA GLU A 120 -8.65 -6.27 -0.31
C GLU A 120 -9.43 -6.97 0.80
N ASN A 121 -10.72 -6.68 0.94
CA ASN A 121 -11.57 -7.32 1.96
C ASN A 121 -12.00 -8.74 1.59
N VAL A 122 -12.22 -9.03 0.30
CA VAL A 122 -12.64 -10.37 -0.17
C VAL A 122 -11.45 -11.32 -0.25
N PHE A 123 -10.32 -10.88 -0.84
CA PHE A 123 -9.15 -11.74 -1.09
C PHE A 123 -8.12 -11.66 0.05
N THR A 124 -8.58 -11.73 1.30
CA THR A 124 -7.68 -11.90 2.44
C THR A 124 -7.13 -13.33 2.49
N TYR A 125 -5.96 -13.48 3.08
CA TYR A 125 -5.32 -14.78 3.27
C TYR A 125 -6.22 -15.78 4.02
N PHE A 126 -6.93 -15.31 5.05
CA PHE A 126 -7.83 -16.15 5.84
C PHE A 126 -9.10 -16.53 5.07
N ASN A 127 -9.70 -15.60 4.30
CA ASN A 127 -10.86 -15.92 3.46
C ASN A 127 -10.52 -17.03 2.45
N LEU A 128 -9.29 -17.04 1.93
CA LEU A 128 -8.83 -18.11 1.05
C LEU A 128 -8.75 -19.46 1.78
N ILE A 129 -8.24 -19.48 3.01
CA ILE A 129 -8.20 -20.71 3.83
C ILE A 129 -9.64 -21.20 4.10
N PHE A 130 -10.53 -20.33 4.52
CA PHE A 130 -11.93 -20.67 4.76
C PHE A 130 -12.61 -21.22 3.52
N LEU A 131 -12.33 -20.65 2.34
CA LEU A 131 -12.85 -21.15 1.07
C LEU A 131 -12.38 -22.59 0.81
N VAL A 132 -11.09 -22.88 1.02
CA VAL A 132 -10.54 -24.23 0.86
C VAL A 132 -11.21 -25.19 1.83
N LEU A 133 -11.37 -24.80 3.11
CA LEU A 133 -12.04 -25.63 4.12
C LEU A 133 -13.51 -25.90 3.77
N ALA A 134 -14.22 -24.89 3.25
CA ALA A 134 -15.60 -25.03 2.80
C ALA A 134 -15.73 -26.02 1.63
N VAL A 135 -14.84 -25.92 0.63
CA VAL A 135 -14.80 -26.85 -0.50
C VAL A 135 -14.55 -28.28 0.01
N LEU A 136 -13.65 -28.44 0.97
CA LEU A 136 -13.32 -29.75 1.55
C LEU A 136 -14.52 -30.35 2.29
N LEU A 137 -15.28 -29.56 3.06
CA LEU A 137 -16.53 -29.98 3.69
C LEU A 137 -17.62 -30.37 2.66
N CYS A 138 -17.73 -29.64 1.57
CA CYS A 138 -18.64 -29.99 0.48
C CYS A 138 -18.29 -31.32 -0.16
N LEU A 139 -17.00 -31.59 -0.41
CA LEU A 139 -16.52 -32.86 -0.99
C LEU A 139 -16.82 -34.05 -0.07
N VAL A 140 -16.72 -33.85 1.24
CA VAL A 140 -17.02 -34.89 2.26
C VAL A 140 -18.53 -35.01 2.54
N GLY A 141 -19.35 -34.09 1.99
CA GLY A 141 -20.82 -34.10 2.16
C GLY A 141 -21.30 -33.63 3.55
N SER A 142 -20.47 -32.87 4.28
CA SER A 142 -20.80 -32.35 5.63
C SER A 142 -21.36 -30.93 5.57
N PHE A 143 -22.52 -30.75 4.92
CA PHE A 143 -23.13 -29.44 4.74
C PHE A 143 -23.57 -28.75 6.06
N ARG A 144 -23.79 -29.53 7.12
CA ARG A 144 -24.15 -28.97 8.44
C ARG A 144 -23.04 -28.13 9.07
N ASP A 145 -21.81 -28.44 8.73
CA ASP A 145 -20.61 -27.83 9.32
C ASP A 145 -20.20 -26.54 8.59
N LEU A 146 -20.92 -26.15 7.53
CA LEU A 146 -20.72 -24.89 6.81
C LEU A 146 -21.31 -23.66 7.54
N THR A 147 -21.73 -23.78 8.80
CA THR A 147 -22.34 -22.71 9.59
C THR A 147 -21.39 -21.52 9.81
N PHE A 148 -20.08 -21.69 9.62
CA PHE A 148 -19.11 -20.59 9.68
C PHE A 148 -19.15 -19.67 8.45
N LEU A 149 -19.60 -20.16 7.28
CA LEU A 149 -19.62 -19.35 6.06
C LEU A 149 -20.47 -18.07 6.16
N PRO A 150 -21.73 -18.11 6.69
CA PRO A 150 -22.49 -16.89 6.92
C PRO A 150 -21.77 -15.86 7.78
N VAL A 151 -21.00 -16.30 8.79
CA VAL A 151 -20.25 -15.40 9.67
C VAL A 151 -19.15 -14.71 8.90
N ILE A 152 -18.37 -15.43 8.08
CA ILE A 152 -17.29 -14.87 7.26
C ILE A 152 -17.84 -13.89 6.21
N VAL A 153 -18.94 -14.27 5.54
CA VAL A 153 -19.59 -13.39 4.56
C VAL A 153 -20.06 -12.11 5.24
N LEU A 154 -20.65 -12.22 6.44
CA LEU A 154 -21.14 -11.07 7.20
C LEU A 154 -19.97 -10.17 7.65
N ASN A 155 -18.88 -10.75 8.17
CA ASN A 155 -17.69 -10.00 8.57
C ASN A 155 -17.06 -9.26 7.39
N THR A 156 -16.92 -9.93 6.24
CA THR A 156 -16.42 -9.32 5.02
C THR A 156 -17.32 -8.17 4.55
N LEU A 157 -18.64 -8.36 4.60
CA LEU A 157 -19.61 -7.32 4.23
C LEU A 157 -19.53 -6.11 5.17
N ILE A 158 -19.44 -6.35 6.49
CA ILE A 158 -19.25 -5.30 7.49
C ILE A 158 -17.97 -4.53 7.24
N GLY A 159 -16.85 -5.21 6.97
CA GLY A 159 -15.57 -4.58 6.62
C GLY A 159 -15.67 -3.67 5.40
N ILE A 160 -16.27 -4.16 4.31
CA ILE A 160 -16.50 -3.36 3.10
C ILE A 160 -17.38 -2.12 3.38
N ILE A 161 -18.46 -2.29 4.15
CA ILE A 161 -19.36 -1.17 4.50
C ILE A 161 -18.60 -0.13 5.34
N GLN A 162 -17.86 -0.56 6.36
CA GLN A 162 -17.10 0.33 7.25
C GLN A 162 -16.04 1.11 6.47
N GLU A 163 -15.24 0.43 5.64
CA GLU A 163 -14.18 1.07 4.86
C GLU A 163 -14.74 2.01 3.78
N THR A 164 -15.85 1.62 3.12
CA THR A 164 -16.55 2.48 2.15
C THR A 164 -17.14 3.73 2.81
N ARG A 165 -17.70 3.60 4.02
CA ARG A 165 -18.19 4.76 4.80
C ARG A 165 -17.04 5.67 5.22
N ALA A 166 -15.96 5.12 5.73
CA ALA A 166 -14.76 5.88 6.10
C ALA A 166 -14.19 6.64 4.90
N LYS A 167 -14.07 5.99 3.73
CA LYS A 167 -13.69 6.62 2.48
C LYS A 167 -14.60 7.80 2.14
N LYS A 168 -15.93 7.61 2.15
CA LYS A 168 -16.89 8.67 1.80
C LYS A 168 -16.75 9.88 2.72
N VAL A 169 -16.47 9.68 4.02
CA VAL A 169 -16.22 10.78 4.96
C VAL A 169 -14.94 11.52 4.59
N LEU A 170 -13.85 10.79 4.29
CA LEU A 170 -12.59 11.38 3.88
C LEU A 170 -12.72 12.16 2.56
N ASP A 171 -13.40 11.59 1.56
CA ASP A 171 -13.64 12.24 0.27
C ASP A 171 -14.45 13.53 0.44
N ASN A 172 -15.48 13.53 1.30
CA ASN A 172 -16.26 14.71 1.60
C ASN A 172 -15.43 15.81 2.30
N LEU A 173 -14.56 15.43 3.26
CA LEU A 173 -13.66 16.38 3.92
C LEU A 173 -12.64 16.97 2.95
N THR A 174 -12.14 16.19 2.02
CA THR A 174 -11.22 16.65 0.98
C THR A 174 -11.91 17.62 0.03
N MET A 175 -13.16 17.35 -0.37
CA MET A 175 -13.94 18.26 -1.22
C MET A 175 -14.26 19.61 -0.53
N LEU A 176 -14.55 19.59 0.78
CA LEU A 176 -14.82 20.82 1.54
C LEU A 176 -13.58 21.70 1.68
N ASN A 177 -12.41 21.12 1.66
CA ASN A 177 -11.12 21.79 1.77
C ASN A 177 -10.40 21.92 0.42
N ALA A 178 -11.07 21.61 -0.71
CA ALA A 178 -10.47 21.76 -2.03
C ALA A 178 -10.04 23.21 -2.25
N PRO A 179 -8.77 23.46 -2.57
CA PRO A 179 -8.29 24.81 -2.77
C PRO A 179 -8.97 25.42 -4.00
N HIS A 180 -9.43 26.65 -3.85
CA HIS A 180 -9.98 27.46 -4.95
C HIS A 180 -8.94 28.50 -5.34
N ALA A 181 -8.91 28.84 -6.61
CA ALA A 181 -8.03 29.87 -7.14
C ALA A 181 -8.84 30.94 -7.88
N MET A 182 -8.46 32.19 -7.71
CA MET A 182 -9.01 33.31 -8.48
C MET A 182 -8.20 33.46 -9.76
N VAL A 183 -8.82 33.22 -10.90
CA VAL A 183 -8.16 33.33 -12.21
C VAL A 183 -8.70 34.47 -13.05
N ILE A 184 -7.87 34.95 -13.97
CA ILE A 184 -8.27 35.91 -15.01
C ILE A 184 -8.29 35.14 -16.33
N ARG A 185 -9.46 35.06 -16.96
CA ARG A 185 -9.67 34.52 -18.31
C ARG A 185 -10.59 35.41 -19.09
N ASP A 186 -10.30 35.71 -20.35
CA ASP A 186 -11.05 36.64 -21.20
C ASP A 186 -11.29 38.01 -20.52
N GLY A 187 -10.33 38.51 -19.75
CA GLY A 187 -10.43 39.78 -18.99
C GLY A 187 -11.39 39.73 -17.80
N LYS A 188 -11.93 38.55 -17.44
CA LYS A 188 -12.86 38.39 -16.31
C LYS A 188 -12.22 37.63 -15.19
N LYS A 189 -12.40 38.08 -13.95
CA LYS A 189 -12.02 37.36 -12.74
C LYS A 189 -13.07 36.30 -12.43
N SER A 190 -12.66 35.09 -12.18
CA SER A 190 -13.54 33.98 -11.77
C SER A 190 -12.85 33.09 -10.76
N GLN A 191 -13.60 32.60 -9.80
CA GLN A 191 -13.12 31.61 -8.84
C GLN A 191 -13.38 30.20 -9.41
N ILE A 192 -12.34 29.37 -9.48
CA ILE A 192 -12.43 27.99 -9.97
C ILE A 192 -11.72 27.05 -9.00
N ASN A 193 -12.00 25.76 -9.10
CA ASN A 193 -11.25 24.75 -8.36
C ASN A 193 -9.79 24.72 -8.84
N ALA A 194 -8.86 24.50 -7.93
CA ALA A 194 -7.43 24.39 -8.27
C ALA A 194 -7.13 23.29 -9.30
N GLU A 195 -7.95 22.23 -9.33
CA GLU A 195 -7.82 21.11 -10.29
C GLU A 195 -8.18 21.53 -11.73
N ASP A 196 -9.01 22.57 -11.90
CA ASP A 196 -9.45 23.12 -13.19
C ASP A 196 -8.50 24.13 -13.80
N LEU A 197 -7.44 24.48 -13.08
CA LEU A 197 -6.36 25.32 -13.57
C LEU A 197 -5.62 24.64 -14.71
N VAL A 198 -5.17 25.43 -15.67
CA VAL A 198 -4.34 24.97 -16.80
C VAL A 198 -3.01 25.72 -16.80
N ILE A 199 -2.04 25.19 -17.51
CA ILE A 199 -0.74 25.86 -17.70
C ILE A 199 -0.95 27.22 -18.36
N ASP A 200 -0.12 28.21 -18.02
CA ASP A 200 -0.19 29.62 -18.48
C ASP A 200 -1.43 30.41 -17.99
N ASP A 201 -2.30 29.84 -17.12
CA ASP A 201 -3.34 30.63 -16.46
C ASP A 201 -2.76 31.79 -15.63
N ILE A 202 -3.44 32.93 -15.61
CA ILE A 202 -3.11 34.03 -14.70
C ILE A 202 -3.95 33.88 -13.43
N VAL A 203 -3.28 33.60 -12.31
CA VAL A 203 -3.88 33.46 -10.99
C VAL A 203 -3.59 34.68 -10.15
N ILE A 204 -4.59 35.14 -9.41
CA ILE A 204 -4.45 36.20 -8.41
C ILE A 204 -4.23 35.51 -7.06
N PHE A 205 -3.09 35.78 -6.46
CA PHE A 205 -2.78 35.30 -5.11
C PHE A 205 -2.87 36.50 -4.14
N GLU A 206 -3.57 36.27 -3.02
CA GLU A 206 -3.79 37.20 -1.94
C GLU A 206 -3.39 36.58 -0.60
N ALA A 207 -3.22 37.42 0.43
CA ALA A 207 -2.92 36.98 1.78
C ALA A 207 -3.89 35.86 2.23
N GLY A 208 -3.34 34.74 2.77
CA GLY A 208 -4.08 33.54 3.19
C GLY A 208 -4.29 32.51 2.08
N ASN A 209 -3.93 32.78 0.83
CA ASN A 209 -4.01 31.81 -0.24
C ASN A 209 -2.83 30.84 -0.18
N GLN A 210 -3.08 29.57 -0.49
CA GLN A 210 -2.05 28.60 -0.79
C GLN A 210 -1.74 28.62 -2.29
N VAL A 211 -0.45 28.56 -2.63
CA VAL A 211 -0.01 28.43 -4.03
C VAL A 211 -0.28 27.02 -4.51
N CYS A 212 -1.26 26.86 -5.41
CA CYS A 212 -1.78 25.57 -5.86
C CYS A 212 -0.99 24.91 -7.01
N ALA A 213 -0.16 25.69 -7.72
CA ALA A 213 0.72 25.22 -8.79
C ALA A 213 1.93 26.16 -8.89
N ASP A 214 3.04 25.69 -9.48
CA ASP A 214 4.22 26.55 -9.61
C ASP A 214 3.93 27.71 -10.59
N ALA A 215 4.27 28.92 -10.19
CA ALA A 215 3.93 30.13 -10.94
C ALA A 215 5.07 31.14 -10.97
N GLU A 216 5.07 32.02 -11.97
CA GLU A 216 5.95 33.20 -12.11
C GLU A 216 5.16 34.46 -11.84
N VAL A 217 5.63 35.33 -10.93
CA VAL A 217 4.98 36.62 -10.63
C VAL A 217 5.07 37.54 -11.83
N CYS A 218 3.92 37.96 -12.37
CA CYS A 218 3.83 38.91 -13.50
C CYS A 218 3.68 40.34 -13.04
N ALA A 219 2.94 40.59 -11.95
CA ALA A 219 2.70 41.88 -11.39
C ALA A 219 2.37 41.83 -9.89
N GLY A 220 2.74 42.85 -9.14
CA GLY A 220 2.52 42.93 -7.69
C GLY A 220 3.72 42.43 -6.89
N GLU A 221 3.56 42.39 -5.57
CA GLU A 221 4.55 41.94 -4.60
C GLU A 221 3.83 41.20 -3.47
N VAL A 222 4.40 40.08 -3.04
CA VAL A 222 3.85 39.22 -1.96
C VAL A 222 4.96 38.75 -1.04
N GLN A 223 4.62 38.56 0.23
CA GLN A 223 5.44 37.79 1.18
C GLN A 223 4.92 36.38 1.25
N VAL A 224 5.83 35.42 1.12
CA VAL A 224 5.51 33.99 1.01
C VAL A 224 6.23 33.23 2.09
N ASN A 225 5.51 32.33 2.74
CA ASN A 225 6.07 31.36 3.68
C ASN A 225 6.26 30.02 2.95
N GLU A 226 7.51 29.59 2.82
CA GLU A 226 7.90 28.33 2.16
C GLU A 226 8.26 27.22 3.17
N SER A 227 7.88 27.37 4.46
CA SER A 227 8.28 26.46 5.55
C SER A 227 7.86 25.02 5.33
N LEU A 228 6.73 24.76 4.68
CA LEU A 228 6.31 23.40 4.33
C LEU A 228 7.21 22.72 3.29
N LEU A 229 7.97 23.49 2.54
CA LEU A 229 8.84 23.00 1.46
C LEU A 229 10.30 22.93 1.90
N THR A 230 10.78 23.97 2.59
CA THR A 230 12.19 24.13 2.96
C THR A 230 12.47 23.78 4.43
N GLY A 231 11.44 23.81 5.29
CA GLY A 231 11.56 23.70 6.74
C GLY A 231 11.96 25.02 7.43
N GLU A 232 12.21 26.10 6.66
CA GLU A 232 12.58 27.42 7.18
C GLU A 232 11.33 28.29 7.29
N SER A 233 11.16 28.96 8.45
CA SER A 233 9.96 29.76 8.75
C SER A 233 10.04 31.19 8.27
N ASP A 234 11.15 31.59 7.65
CA ASP A 234 11.36 32.97 7.21
C ASP A 234 10.45 33.33 6.03
N GLU A 235 9.87 34.52 6.11
CA GLU A 235 9.02 35.04 5.03
C GLU A 235 9.91 35.65 3.92
N ILE A 236 9.66 35.19 2.69
CA ILE A 236 10.42 35.61 1.52
C ILE A 236 9.58 36.54 0.68
N THR A 237 10.10 37.75 0.38
CA THR A 237 9.44 38.68 -0.54
C THR A 237 9.65 38.25 -1.98
N LYS A 238 8.57 38.06 -2.73
CA LYS A 238 8.56 37.73 -4.16
C LYS A 238 8.01 38.90 -4.97
N ARG A 239 8.73 39.21 -6.01
CA ARG A 239 8.45 40.34 -6.93
C ARG A 239 8.32 39.85 -8.37
N LYS A 240 7.98 40.74 -9.26
CA LYS A 240 7.87 40.42 -10.69
C LYS A 240 9.10 39.70 -11.22
N GLY A 241 8.88 38.53 -11.83
CA GLY A 241 9.91 37.61 -12.34
C GLY A 241 10.34 36.53 -11.37
N ASP A 242 9.96 36.61 -10.08
CA ASP A 242 10.26 35.57 -9.10
C ASP A 242 9.29 34.40 -9.22
N GLN A 243 9.76 33.23 -8.83
CA GLN A 243 8.95 32.00 -8.84
C GLN A 243 8.24 31.79 -7.49
N LEU A 244 6.98 31.42 -7.56
CA LEU A 244 6.16 30.92 -6.47
C LEU A 244 6.11 29.39 -6.59
N MET A 245 6.49 28.70 -5.52
CA MET A 245 6.45 27.23 -5.48
C MET A 245 5.10 26.74 -4.97
N SER A 246 4.53 25.74 -5.61
CA SER A 246 3.30 25.08 -5.14
C SER A 246 3.49 24.52 -3.73
N GLY A 247 2.46 24.69 -2.87
CA GLY A 247 2.50 24.30 -1.46
C GLY A 247 2.92 25.41 -0.50
N SER A 248 3.47 26.55 -0.97
CA SER A 248 3.75 27.71 -0.13
C SER A 248 2.48 28.53 0.16
N PHE A 249 2.53 29.38 1.19
CA PHE A 249 1.42 30.24 1.61
C PHE A 249 1.76 31.70 1.42
N ILE A 250 0.79 32.48 0.91
CA ILE A 250 0.91 33.94 0.85
C ILE A 250 0.56 34.53 2.22
N VAL A 251 1.52 35.16 2.85
CA VAL A 251 1.37 35.77 4.18
C VAL A 251 0.78 37.21 4.07
N SER A 252 1.31 37.99 3.12
CA SER A 252 0.85 39.36 2.90
C SER A 252 1.04 39.77 1.45
N GLY A 253 0.33 40.84 1.05
CA GLY A 253 0.38 41.40 -0.29
C GLY A 253 -0.60 40.73 -1.26
N GLN A 254 -0.47 41.12 -2.54
CA GLN A 254 -1.26 40.59 -3.65
C GLN A 254 -0.40 40.58 -4.91
N CYS A 255 -0.48 39.50 -5.68
CA CYS A 255 0.19 39.43 -6.98
C CYS A 255 -0.67 38.73 -8.03
N HIS A 256 -0.37 39.03 -9.31
CA HIS A 256 -0.82 38.24 -10.46
C HIS A 256 0.36 37.35 -10.89
N ALA A 257 0.16 36.05 -10.95
CA ALA A 257 1.19 35.12 -11.36
C ALA A 257 0.68 34.20 -12.47
N ARG A 258 1.55 33.88 -13.41
CA ARG A 258 1.30 32.93 -14.49
C ARG A 258 1.74 31.54 -14.07
N LEU A 259 0.88 30.57 -14.23
CA LEU A 259 1.23 29.17 -13.93
C LEU A 259 2.28 28.64 -14.91
N ASP A 260 3.37 28.14 -14.38
CA ASP A 260 4.49 27.60 -15.16
C ASP A 260 4.50 26.06 -15.20
N LYS A 261 4.14 25.42 -14.07
CA LYS A 261 4.04 23.96 -13.95
C LYS A 261 2.77 23.58 -13.21
N VAL A 262 2.04 22.60 -13.76
CA VAL A 262 0.75 22.15 -13.24
C VAL A 262 0.72 20.63 -13.06
N GLY A 263 -0.14 20.13 -12.17
CA GLY A 263 -0.34 18.71 -11.94
C GLY A 263 0.93 18.00 -11.51
N ALA A 264 1.33 16.94 -12.23
CA ALA A 264 2.49 16.12 -11.92
C ALA A 264 3.83 16.87 -11.91
N ASP A 265 3.94 17.95 -12.68
CA ASP A 265 5.19 18.70 -12.81
C ASP A 265 5.37 19.73 -11.70
N SER A 266 4.32 20.03 -10.92
CA SER A 266 4.39 20.98 -9.81
C SER A 266 5.33 20.46 -8.72
N TYR A 267 6.00 21.39 -8.02
CA TYR A 267 6.97 21.07 -6.98
C TYR A 267 6.37 20.20 -5.89
N ILE A 268 5.19 20.55 -5.37
CA ILE A 268 4.53 19.76 -4.31
C ILE A 268 4.15 18.35 -4.77
N SER A 269 3.73 18.19 -6.04
CA SER A 269 3.40 16.86 -6.58
C SER A 269 4.64 15.98 -6.69
N ARG A 270 5.75 16.53 -7.16
CA ARG A 270 7.03 15.80 -7.23
C ARG A 270 7.53 15.42 -5.84
N LEU A 271 7.48 16.33 -4.87
CA LEU A 271 7.86 16.05 -3.49
C LEU A 271 6.97 14.95 -2.87
N THR A 272 5.67 14.99 -3.15
CA THR A 272 4.72 13.97 -2.69
C THR A 272 5.02 12.59 -3.29
N LEU A 273 5.36 12.51 -4.57
CA LEU A 273 5.74 11.27 -5.24
C LEU A 273 7.05 10.70 -4.68
N GLU A 274 8.05 11.54 -4.43
CA GLU A 274 9.31 11.15 -3.80
C GLU A 274 9.08 10.64 -2.37
N ALA A 275 8.27 11.34 -1.58
CA ALA A 275 7.90 10.92 -0.22
C ALA A 275 7.16 9.56 -0.23
N LYS A 276 6.23 9.34 -1.15
CA LYS A 276 5.54 8.05 -1.32
C LYS A 276 6.49 6.92 -1.72
N ALA A 277 7.41 7.18 -2.63
CA ALA A 277 8.44 6.20 -3.02
C ALA A 277 9.30 5.77 -1.80
N MET A 278 9.63 6.72 -0.91
CA MET A 278 10.32 6.45 0.35
C MET A 278 9.43 5.70 1.35
N GLN A 279 8.16 6.09 1.50
CA GLN A 279 7.21 5.52 2.45
C GLN A 279 6.87 4.05 2.14
N ASN A 280 6.84 3.65 0.88
CA ASN A 280 6.71 2.24 0.48
C ASN A 280 7.89 1.37 0.97
N THR A 281 8.99 1.99 1.40
CA THR A 281 10.16 1.30 1.97
C THR A 281 10.06 1.15 3.48
N GLU A 282 9.32 2.00 4.17
CA GLU A 282 9.18 2.05 5.63
C GLU A 282 7.74 1.77 6.09
N GLN A 283 7.19 0.59 5.76
CA GLN A 283 6.07 0.10 6.56
C GLN A 283 6.53 0.01 8.02
N SER A 284 5.77 0.60 8.93
CA SER A 284 6.05 0.53 10.37
C SER A 284 6.51 -0.88 10.74
N GLU A 285 7.65 -1.01 11.44
CA GLU A 285 8.20 -2.31 11.87
C GLU A 285 7.15 -3.13 12.63
N MET A 286 6.23 -2.45 13.33
CA MET A 286 5.13 -3.06 14.04
C MET A 286 4.15 -3.74 13.09
N ILE A 287 3.70 -3.07 12.02
CA ILE A 287 2.80 -3.65 11.00
C ILE A 287 3.48 -4.82 10.29
N ARG A 288 4.76 -4.67 9.94
CA ARG A 288 5.54 -5.75 9.33
C ARG A 288 5.70 -6.96 10.25
N SER A 289 5.82 -6.73 11.56
CA SER A 289 5.93 -7.80 12.56
C SER A 289 4.60 -8.50 12.76
N LEU A 290 3.48 -7.78 12.79
CA LEU A 290 2.12 -8.34 12.81
C LEU A 290 1.85 -9.18 11.55
N ASP A 291 2.17 -8.67 10.36
CA ASP A 291 2.04 -9.40 9.10
C ASP A 291 2.85 -10.71 9.09
N LYS A 292 4.08 -10.67 9.66
CA LYS A 292 4.88 -11.87 9.80
C LYS A 292 4.24 -12.87 10.75
N LEU A 293 3.72 -12.41 11.90
CA LEU A 293 3.06 -13.25 12.89
C LEU A 293 1.84 -13.93 12.27
N VAL A 294 0.96 -13.15 11.62
CA VAL A 294 -0.23 -13.65 10.92
C VAL A 294 0.15 -14.69 9.86
N LYS A 295 1.19 -14.44 9.06
CA LYS A 295 1.70 -15.41 8.07
C LYS A 295 2.28 -16.68 8.72
N TRP A 296 2.99 -16.55 9.83
CA TRP A 296 3.52 -17.68 10.58
C TRP A 296 2.40 -18.55 11.17
N VAL A 297 1.38 -17.94 11.78
CA VAL A 297 0.20 -18.65 12.28
C VAL A 297 -0.50 -19.39 11.14
N GLY A 298 -0.74 -18.71 10.01
CA GLY A 298 -1.36 -19.31 8.84
C GLY A 298 -0.59 -20.50 8.26
N VAL A 299 0.75 -20.43 8.24
CA VAL A 299 1.59 -21.57 7.81
C VAL A 299 1.57 -22.70 8.83
N ALA A 300 1.52 -22.39 10.14
CA ALA A 300 1.50 -23.39 11.21
C ALA A 300 0.16 -24.17 11.27
N ILE A 301 -0.94 -23.55 10.88
CA ILE A 301 -2.27 -24.17 10.85
C ILE A 301 -2.29 -25.42 9.94
N ILE A 302 -1.59 -25.38 8.80
CA ILE A 302 -1.60 -26.48 7.82
C ILE A 302 -1.04 -27.78 8.42
N PRO A 303 0.20 -27.83 8.96
CA PRO A 303 0.73 -29.06 9.55
C PRO A 303 -0.07 -29.51 10.77
N ILE A 304 -0.59 -28.58 11.59
CA ILE A 304 -1.43 -28.92 12.74
C ILE A 304 -2.73 -29.60 12.25
N GLY A 305 -3.38 -29.07 11.24
CA GLY A 305 -4.55 -29.70 10.63
C GLY A 305 -4.27 -31.13 10.15
N ILE A 306 -3.14 -31.35 9.48
CA ILE A 306 -2.74 -32.68 9.02
C ILE A 306 -2.52 -33.64 10.21
N ILE A 307 -1.87 -33.20 11.27
CA ILE A 307 -1.63 -33.97 12.48
C ILE A 307 -2.96 -34.36 13.14
N LEU A 308 -3.89 -33.40 13.28
CA LEU A 308 -5.22 -33.65 13.85
C LEU A 308 -6.03 -34.62 13.01
N PHE A 309 -5.96 -34.50 11.68
CA PHE A 309 -6.59 -35.49 10.79
C PHE A 309 -6.04 -36.89 10.98
N ILE A 310 -4.71 -37.07 11.01
CA ILE A 310 -4.06 -38.35 11.22
C ILE A 310 -4.42 -38.92 12.59
N GLN A 311 -4.46 -38.06 13.62
CA GLN A 311 -4.85 -38.49 14.98
C GLN A 311 -6.28 -39.02 15.00
N ALA A 312 -7.25 -38.32 14.43
CA ALA A 312 -8.65 -38.73 14.39
C ALA A 312 -8.83 -40.00 13.54
N PHE A 313 -8.21 -40.06 12.36
CA PHE A 313 -8.40 -41.15 11.40
C PHE A 313 -7.67 -42.42 11.80
N VAL A 314 -6.38 -42.33 12.20
CA VAL A 314 -5.51 -43.48 12.45
C VAL A 314 -5.59 -43.96 13.90
N PHE A 315 -5.54 -43.04 14.87
CA PHE A 315 -5.45 -43.41 16.29
C PHE A 315 -6.80 -43.56 16.96
N GLN A 316 -7.81 -42.77 16.55
CA GLN A 316 -9.16 -42.89 17.12
C GLN A 316 -10.07 -43.80 16.30
N GLY A 317 -9.66 -44.16 15.08
CA GLY A 317 -10.43 -45.07 14.22
C GLY A 317 -11.74 -44.44 13.71
N GLU A 318 -11.82 -43.13 13.72
CA GLU A 318 -13.00 -42.41 13.19
C GLU A 318 -13.10 -42.61 11.67
N GLY A 319 -14.34 -42.58 11.18
CA GLY A 319 -14.57 -42.60 9.73
C GLY A 319 -13.98 -41.36 9.06
N PHE A 320 -13.57 -41.46 7.80
CA PHE A 320 -12.95 -40.37 7.03
C PHE A 320 -13.71 -39.03 7.13
N ARG A 321 -15.04 -39.10 7.02
CA ARG A 321 -15.93 -37.92 7.13
C ARG A 321 -15.81 -37.26 8.50
N SER A 322 -15.90 -38.01 9.60
CA SER A 322 -15.81 -37.49 10.96
C SER A 322 -14.43 -36.88 11.22
N SER A 323 -13.37 -37.55 10.80
CA SER A 323 -11.98 -37.08 10.96
C SER A 323 -11.74 -35.74 10.23
N VAL A 324 -12.26 -35.58 9.01
CA VAL A 324 -12.17 -34.31 8.26
C VAL A 324 -12.97 -33.20 8.96
N THR A 325 -14.18 -33.49 9.43
CA THR A 325 -15.02 -32.52 10.12
C THR A 325 -14.38 -32.06 11.44
N SER A 326 -13.87 -32.97 12.25
CA SER A 326 -13.17 -32.69 13.51
C SER A 326 -11.91 -31.83 13.28
N MET A 327 -11.11 -32.19 12.27
CA MET A 327 -9.95 -31.39 11.85
C MET A 327 -10.34 -29.96 11.48
N ILE A 328 -11.37 -29.79 10.64
CA ILE A 328 -11.80 -28.47 10.16
C ILE A 328 -12.33 -27.62 11.31
N ALA A 329 -13.14 -28.20 12.21
CA ALA A 329 -13.64 -27.50 13.39
C ALA A 329 -12.50 -26.97 14.29
N ALA A 330 -11.48 -27.80 14.51
CA ALA A 330 -10.28 -27.38 15.25
C ALA A 330 -9.49 -26.29 14.55
N VAL A 331 -9.30 -26.40 13.23
CA VAL A 331 -8.57 -25.42 12.41
C VAL A 331 -9.29 -24.06 12.41
N ILE A 332 -10.62 -24.03 12.27
CA ILE A 332 -11.40 -22.78 12.32
C ILE A 332 -11.22 -22.07 13.67
N GLY A 333 -11.22 -22.81 14.78
CA GLY A 333 -11.00 -22.24 16.11
C GLY A 333 -9.58 -21.71 16.37
N MET A 334 -8.61 -22.01 15.49
CA MET A 334 -7.22 -21.54 15.60
C MET A 334 -6.93 -20.30 14.73
N ILE A 335 -7.84 -19.93 13.84
CA ILE A 335 -7.67 -18.74 12.98
C ILE A 335 -7.98 -17.50 13.82
N PRO A 336 -7.02 -16.58 13.98
CA PRO A 336 -7.29 -15.29 14.65
C PRO A 336 -8.16 -14.44 13.73
N GLU A 337 -9.33 -14.03 14.20
CA GLU A 337 -10.23 -13.06 13.54
C GLU A 337 -9.87 -11.62 13.92
#